data_8bcdd39ceb2ee80821b3787f4bb777bc
#
_entry.id   8bcdd39ceb2ee80821b3787f4bb777bc
#
_cell.length_a   1.000
_cell.length_b   1.000
_cell.length_c   1.000
_cell.angle_alpha   90.00
_cell.angle_beta   90.00
_cell.angle_gamma   90.00
#
_symmetry.space_group_name_H-M   'P 1'
#
loop_
_entity.id
_entity.type
_entity.pdbx_description
1 polymer ?
#
loop_
_entity_poly.entity_id
_entity_poly.type
_entity_poly.pdbx_seq_one_letter_code
_entity_poly.pdbx_strand_id
1 'polypeptide(L)'
;MINIYGNIYENNACPRCGKIFPIEYIKNSDKVPLCDVCKSTVIHPGVYLHGEMLSNTVISHAVEEVAKADTILVLGMNLNSSLCKDMLPHFTGKDLIIIHKEAHYLDEKATAAYHGAVSKILPEVAESILDA
;
A
#
# COMPACT_ATOMS: atom_id res chain seq x y z
N MET A 1 -7.40 -7.18 3.16
CA MET A 1 -6.62 -6.11 2.50
C MET A 1 -5.55 -5.62 3.47
N ILE A 2 -4.31 -5.49 3.03
CA ILE A 2 -3.20 -4.99 3.86
C ILE A 2 -2.87 -3.56 3.41
N ASN A 3 -3.05 -2.59 4.30
CA ASN A 3 -2.66 -1.20 4.06
C ASN A 3 -1.23 -0.98 4.58
N ILE A 4 -0.23 -1.21 3.75
CA ILE A 4 1.19 -1.16 4.14
C ILE A 4 1.58 0.21 4.71
N TYR A 5 1.07 1.29 4.11
CA TYR A 5 1.31 2.66 4.58
C TYR A 5 0.27 3.17 5.58
N GLY A 6 -0.58 2.27 6.10
CA GLY A 6 -1.62 2.61 7.06
C GLY A 6 -2.88 3.20 6.42
N ASN A 7 -3.79 3.66 7.27
CA ASN A 7 -5.08 4.21 6.88
C ASN A 7 -5.47 5.35 7.81
N ILE A 8 -5.67 6.55 7.27
CA ILE A 8 -6.01 7.74 8.06
C ILE A 8 -7.39 7.64 8.76
N TYR A 9 -8.26 6.75 8.31
CA TYR A 9 -9.56 6.50 8.95
C TYR A 9 -9.45 5.63 10.20
N GLU A 10 -8.28 5.04 10.43
CA GLU A 10 -8.03 4.09 11.52
C GLU A 10 -6.73 4.45 12.25
N ASN A 11 -6.65 4.05 13.54
CA ASN A 11 -5.41 4.09 14.32
C ASN A 11 -4.75 5.49 14.47
N ASN A 12 -5.51 6.59 14.36
CA ASN A 12 -4.97 7.89 14.75
C ASN A 12 -4.77 7.89 16.26
N ALA A 13 -3.56 7.95 16.74
CA ALA A 13 -3.25 7.70 18.14
C ALA A 13 -2.36 8.76 18.78
N CYS A 14 -2.53 8.96 20.07
CA CYS A 14 -1.57 9.71 20.86
C CYS A 14 -0.32 8.87 21.10
N PRO A 15 0.88 9.29 20.66
CA PRO A 15 2.12 8.52 20.84
C PRO A 15 2.54 8.41 22.32
N ARG A 16 1.97 9.24 23.21
CA ARG A 16 2.31 9.23 24.63
C ARG A 16 1.45 8.28 25.46
N CYS A 17 0.12 8.25 25.24
CA CYS A 17 -0.80 7.45 26.07
C CYS A 17 -1.54 6.36 25.28
N GLY A 18 -1.32 6.25 23.97
CA GLY A 18 -1.95 5.23 23.13
C GLY A 18 -3.44 5.46 22.85
N LYS A 19 -4.06 6.54 23.35
CA LYS A 19 -5.47 6.80 23.07
C LYS A 19 -5.71 6.97 21.58
N ILE A 20 -6.68 6.23 21.05
CA ILE A 20 -7.10 6.27 19.65
C ILE A 20 -8.18 7.33 19.46
N PHE A 21 -8.12 8.03 18.34
CA PHE A 21 -9.03 9.10 17.95
C PHE A 21 -9.67 8.79 16.60
N PRO A 22 -10.99 9.01 16.44
CA PRO A 22 -11.65 8.85 15.15
C PRO A 22 -11.22 9.95 14.18
N ILE A 23 -11.37 9.69 12.88
CA ILE A 23 -11.01 10.67 11.84
C ILE A 23 -11.78 11.99 11.99
N GLU A 24 -13.01 11.95 12.49
CA GLU A 24 -13.85 13.12 12.73
C GLU A 24 -13.21 14.09 13.73
N TYR A 25 -12.50 13.56 14.75
CA TYR A 25 -11.78 14.41 15.71
C TYR A 25 -10.65 15.20 15.02
N ILE A 26 -9.97 14.54 14.06
CA ILE A 26 -8.89 15.17 13.28
C ILE A 26 -9.47 16.22 12.32
N LYS A 27 -10.51 15.85 11.56
CA LYS A 27 -11.13 16.72 10.55
C LYS A 27 -11.77 17.97 11.12
N ASN A 28 -12.35 17.85 12.32
CA ASN A 28 -13.08 18.96 12.96
C ASN A 28 -12.15 19.85 13.82
N SER A 29 -10.86 19.59 13.81
CA SER A 29 -9.88 20.42 14.53
C SER A 29 -9.46 21.61 13.69
N ASP A 30 -9.74 22.82 14.14
CA ASP A 30 -9.30 24.08 13.50
C ASP A 30 -7.77 24.29 13.56
N LYS A 31 -7.11 23.56 14.43
CA LYS A 31 -5.65 23.58 14.67
C LYS A 31 -5.11 22.18 14.66
N VAL A 32 -3.78 22.05 14.80
CA VAL A 32 -3.13 20.76 14.99
C VAL A 32 -3.80 19.98 16.12
N PRO A 33 -4.38 18.79 15.85
CA PRO A 33 -5.14 18.04 16.85
C PRO A 33 -4.25 17.55 17.97
N LEU A 34 -4.61 17.89 19.19
CA LEU A 34 -3.90 17.49 20.41
C LEU A 34 -4.69 16.43 21.16
N CYS A 35 -3.98 15.54 21.84
CA CYS A 35 -4.59 14.56 22.73
C CYS A 35 -5.36 15.24 23.86
N ASP A 36 -6.62 14.89 24.02
CA ASP A 36 -7.50 15.44 25.09
C ASP A 36 -7.12 14.98 26.49
N VAL A 37 -6.37 13.88 26.61
CA VAL A 37 -5.83 13.35 27.88
C VAL A 37 -4.49 14.00 28.21
N CYS A 38 -3.53 13.94 27.28
CA CYS A 38 -2.17 14.47 27.49
C CYS A 38 -2.06 15.99 27.29
N LYS A 39 -3.08 16.64 26.71
CA LYS A 39 -3.23 18.11 26.49
C LYS A 39 -2.20 18.76 25.57
N SER A 40 -0.99 18.24 25.46
CA SER A 40 0.12 18.84 24.71
C SER A 40 0.72 17.93 23.64
N THR A 41 0.26 16.68 23.55
CA THR A 41 0.81 15.70 22.60
C THR A 41 0.01 15.72 21.31
N VAL A 42 0.67 15.98 20.19
CA VAL A 42 0.06 15.91 18.86
C VAL A 42 -0.35 14.47 18.56
N ILE A 43 -1.52 14.31 17.97
CA ILE A 43 -2.02 12.99 17.56
C ILE A 43 -1.27 12.57 16.29
N HIS A 44 -0.67 11.39 16.32
CA HIS A 44 -0.05 10.77 15.15
C HIS A 44 -1.17 10.16 14.27
N PRO A 45 -1.22 10.47 12.98
CA PRO A 45 -2.20 9.86 12.08
C PRO A 45 -1.92 8.37 11.90
N GLY A 46 -2.95 7.59 11.58
CA GLY A 46 -2.85 6.14 11.33
C GLY A 46 -2.17 5.77 10.01
N VAL A 47 -1.30 6.64 9.49
CA VAL A 47 -0.52 6.44 8.27
C VAL A 47 0.97 6.65 8.56
N TYR A 48 1.83 5.98 7.81
CA TYR A 48 3.26 6.24 7.86
C TYR A 48 3.59 7.52 7.10
N LEU A 49 4.23 8.46 7.76
CA LEU A 49 4.68 9.71 7.17
C LEU A 49 6.00 9.51 6.42
N HIS A 50 6.32 10.46 5.53
CA HIS A 50 7.58 10.40 4.79
C HIS A 50 8.79 10.40 5.76
N GLY A 51 9.66 9.41 5.60
CA GLY A 51 10.83 9.21 6.46
C GLY A 51 10.59 8.29 7.68
N GLU A 52 9.35 7.88 7.93
CA GLU A 52 9.08 6.88 8.97
C GLU A 52 9.35 5.46 8.47
N MET A 53 9.85 4.63 9.38
CA MET A 53 10.08 3.21 9.09
C MET A 53 8.77 2.44 9.18
N LEU A 54 8.51 1.60 8.19
CA LEU A 54 7.40 0.66 8.23
C LEU A 54 7.60 -0.38 9.35
N SER A 55 6.50 -0.79 9.98
CA SER A 55 6.53 -1.85 10.97
C SER A 55 6.96 -3.19 10.35
N ASN A 56 7.91 -3.87 10.98
CA ASN A 56 8.33 -5.21 10.55
C ASN A 56 7.17 -6.19 10.49
N THR A 57 6.19 -6.07 11.39
CA THR A 57 4.98 -6.92 11.40
C THR A 57 4.16 -6.75 10.12
N VAL A 58 3.99 -5.50 9.66
CA VAL A 58 3.24 -5.21 8.42
C VAL A 58 3.99 -5.74 7.20
N ILE A 59 5.32 -5.54 7.17
CA ILE A 59 6.17 -6.04 6.07
C ILE A 59 6.15 -7.56 6.03
N SER A 60 6.35 -8.24 7.18
CA SER A 60 6.35 -9.70 7.25
C SER A 60 5.01 -10.29 6.79
N HIS A 61 3.88 -9.71 7.25
CA HIS A 61 2.56 -10.15 6.81
C HIS A 61 2.35 -9.96 5.29
N ALA A 62 2.79 -8.84 4.73
CA ALA A 62 2.70 -8.61 3.29
C ALA A 62 3.58 -9.59 2.49
N VAL A 63 4.79 -9.88 2.96
CA VAL A 63 5.69 -10.87 2.36
C VAL A 63 5.08 -12.28 2.41
N GLU A 64 4.46 -12.66 3.52
CA GLU A 64 3.74 -13.94 3.64
C GLU A 64 2.62 -14.07 2.61
N GLU A 65 1.84 -13.02 2.39
CA GLU A 65 0.77 -13.03 1.40
C GLU A 65 1.31 -13.10 -0.04
N VAL A 66 2.40 -12.38 -0.32
CA VAL A 66 3.11 -12.48 -1.60
C VAL A 66 3.62 -13.91 -1.86
N ALA A 67 4.19 -14.55 -0.83
CA ALA A 67 4.72 -15.91 -0.94
C ALA A 67 3.63 -16.98 -1.16
N LYS A 68 2.41 -16.74 -0.68
CA LYS A 68 1.25 -17.64 -0.85
C LYS A 68 0.51 -17.44 -2.16
N ALA A 69 0.73 -16.31 -2.84
CA ALA A 69 -0.03 -15.97 -4.04
C ALA A 69 0.35 -16.87 -5.22
N ASP A 70 -0.64 -17.33 -5.97
CA ASP A 70 -0.44 -18.03 -7.25
C ASP A 70 -0.20 -17.03 -8.39
N THR A 71 -0.84 -15.87 -8.29
CA THR A 71 -0.75 -14.78 -9.28
C THR A 71 -0.55 -13.45 -8.56
N ILE A 72 0.38 -12.63 -9.05
CA ILE A 72 0.53 -11.23 -8.65
C ILE A 72 0.20 -10.31 -9.82
N LEU A 73 -0.68 -9.36 -9.56
CA LEU A 73 -0.98 -8.26 -10.46
C LEU A 73 -0.42 -6.96 -9.88
N VAL A 74 0.61 -6.41 -10.51
CA VAL A 74 1.26 -5.14 -10.12
C VAL A 74 0.65 -3.99 -10.92
N LEU A 75 0.01 -3.06 -10.23
CA LEU A 75 -0.73 -1.95 -10.84
C LEU A 75 -0.11 -0.60 -10.48
N GLY A 76 0.50 0.08 -11.45
CA GLY A 76 0.97 1.46 -11.33
C GLY A 76 1.97 1.74 -10.19
N MET A 77 2.58 0.72 -9.62
CA MET A 77 3.51 0.82 -8.51
C MET A 77 4.86 1.38 -8.98
N ASN A 78 5.54 2.10 -8.09
CA ASN A 78 6.96 2.41 -8.33
C ASN A 78 7.81 1.13 -8.12
N LEU A 79 8.12 0.48 -9.23
CA LEU A 79 8.87 -0.78 -9.25
C LEU A 79 10.31 -0.63 -8.71
N ASN A 80 10.84 0.60 -8.65
CA ASN A 80 12.14 0.89 -8.05
C ASN A 80 12.09 1.09 -6.53
N SER A 81 10.91 1.11 -5.92
CA SER A 81 10.78 1.26 -4.47
C SER A 81 11.43 0.10 -3.73
N SER A 82 11.98 0.37 -2.54
CA SER A 82 12.51 -0.66 -1.65
C SER A 82 11.45 -1.73 -1.36
N LEU A 83 10.21 -1.31 -1.11
CA LEU A 83 9.09 -2.20 -0.84
C LEU A 83 8.88 -3.23 -1.96
N CYS A 84 8.89 -2.80 -3.23
CA CYS A 84 8.75 -3.70 -4.37
C CYS A 84 9.94 -4.67 -4.47
N LYS A 85 11.16 -4.15 -4.30
CA LYS A 85 12.39 -4.94 -4.34
C LYS A 85 12.47 -5.96 -3.21
N ASP A 86 11.92 -5.64 -2.05
CA ASP A 86 11.93 -6.53 -0.89
C ASP A 86 10.82 -7.60 -0.97
N MET A 87 9.68 -7.29 -1.60
CA MET A 87 8.54 -8.20 -1.66
C MET A 87 8.57 -9.18 -2.85
N LEU A 88 8.81 -8.69 -4.07
CA LEU A 88 8.74 -9.52 -5.27
C LEU A 88 9.66 -10.74 -5.27
N PRO A 89 10.87 -10.73 -4.68
CA PRO A 89 11.71 -11.91 -4.59
C PRO A 89 11.09 -13.08 -3.81
N HIS A 90 10.11 -12.82 -2.97
CA HIS A 90 9.40 -13.86 -2.20
C HIS A 90 8.25 -14.51 -2.98
N PHE A 91 7.91 -13.96 -4.14
CA PHE A 91 6.89 -14.55 -5.01
C PHE A 91 7.41 -15.83 -5.64
N THR A 92 6.71 -16.94 -5.42
CA THR A 92 7.01 -18.27 -5.97
C THR A 92 5.86 -18.82 -6.82
N GLY A 93 4.82 -18.00 -7.01
CA GLY A 93 3.66 -18.38 -7.81
C GLY A 93 3.94 -18.42 -9.31
N LYS A 94 2.89 -18.64 -10.08
CA LYS A 94 2.99 -18.93 -11.50
C LYS A 94 3.02 -17.68 -12.37
N ASP A 95 2.14 -16.71 -12.08
CA ASP A 95 1.89 -15.59 -12.98
C ASP A 95 2.20 -14.26 -12.31
N LEU A 96 3.18 -13.53 -12.85
CA LEU A 96 3.49 -12.16 -12.51
C LEU A 96 3.04 -11.25 -13.66
N ILE A 97 2.02 -10.45 -13.44
CA ILE A 97 1.47 -9.53 -14.43
C ILE A 97 1.76 -8.10 -13.98
N ILE A 98 2.34 -7.29 -14.86
CA ILE A 98 2.72 -5.91 -14.57
C ILE A 98 1.99 -4.96 -15.52
N ILE A 99 1.27 -3.98 -14.97
CA ILE A 99 0.69 -2.86 -15.71
C ILE A 99 1.33 -1.58 -15.21
N HIS A 100 2.16 -0.97 -16.04
CA HIS A 100 2.98 0.19 -15.71
C HIS A 100 3.09 1.15 -16.90
N LYS A 101 3.37 2.45 -16.66
CA LYS A 101 3.44 3.43 -17.75
C LYS A 101 4.68 3.28 -18.65
N GLU A 102 5.80 2.89 -18.06
CA GLU A 102 7.11 2.85 -18.70
C GLU A 102 7.71 1.44 -18.60
N ALA A 103 8.54 1.08 -19.58
CA ALA A 103 9.26 -0.19 -19.54
C ALA A 103 10.21 -0.28 -18.34
N HIS A 104 10.32 -1.45 -17.74
CA HIS A 104 11.15 -1.70 -16.58
C HIS A 104 11.85 -3.06 -16.67
N TYR A 105 13.02 -3.21 -16.05
CA TYR A 105 13.78 -4.48 -16.10
C TYR A 105 13.00 -5.68 -15.53
N LEU A 106 12.00 -5.46 -14.70
CA LEU A 106 11.12 -6.51 -14.18
C LEU A 106 10.16 -7.07 -15.23
N ASP A 107 9.98 -6.38 -16.35
CA ASP A 107 9.12 -6.85 -17.46
C ASP A 107 9.65 -8.18 -18.02
N GLU A 108 10.97 -8.36 -18.03
CA GLU A 108 11.62 -9.63 -18.45
C GLU A 108 11.30 -10.82 -17.53
N LYS A 109 10.92 -10.54 -16.27
CA LYS A 109 10.55 -11.54 -15.27
C LYS A 109 9.04 -11.77 -15.19
N ALA A 110 8.26 -10.87 -15.80
CA ALA A 110 6.82 -10.97 -15.80
C ALA A 110 6.32 -12.01 -16.81
N THR A 111 5.24 -12.69 -16.46
CA THR A 111 4.49 -13.54 -17.40
C THR A 111 3.84 -12.68 -18.49
N ALA A 112 3.41 -11.46 -18.12
CA ALA A 112 2.91 -10.46 -19.04
C ALA A 112 3.19 -9.05 -18.50
N ALA A 113 3.60 -8.13 -19.39
CA ALA A 113 3.83 -6.73 -19.07
C ALA A 113 3.08 -5.83 -20.07
N TYR A 114 2.32 -4.87 -19.55
CA TYR A 114 1.54 -3.92 -20.34
C TYR A 114 1.96 -2.50 -19.98
N HIS A 115 2.26 -1.69 -21.01
CA HIS A 115 2.69 -0.31 -20.83
C HIS A 115 1.56 0.67 -21.14
N GLY A 116 1.13 1.40 -20.12
CA GLY A 116 0.05 2.38 -20.21
C GLY A 116 -0.58 2.72 -18.88
N ALA A 117 -1.64 3.52 -18.95
CA ALA A 117 -2.41 3.87 -17.77
C ALA A 117 -3.26 2.66 -17.31
N VAL A 118 -3.11 2.28 -16.04
CA VAL A 118 -3.89 1.20 -15.41
C VAL A 118 -5.40 1.40 -15.60
N SER A 119 -5.87 2.65 -15.50
CA SER A 119 -7.27 3.03 -15.67
C SER A 119 -7.83 2.81 -17.08
N LYS A 120 -6.97 2.59 -18.07
CA LYS A 120 -7.37 2.25 -19.44
C LYS A 120 -7.23 0.75 -19.70
N ILE A 121 -6.06 0.19 -19.37
CA ILE A 121 -5.76 -1.22 -19.68
C ILE A 121 -6.65 -2.18 -18.89
N LEU A 122 -6.82 -1.94 -17.59
CA LEU A 122 -7.55 -2.88 -16.74
C LEU A 122 -9.03 -3.04 -17.12
N PRO A 123 -9.79 -1.97 -17.43
CA PRO A 123 -11.16 -2.10 -17.93
C PRO A 123 -11.24 -2.84 -19.27
N GLU A 124 -10.37 -2.53 -20.23
CA GLU A 124 -10.35 -3.19 -21.54
C GLU A 124 -10.14 -4.71 -21.42
N VAL A 125 -9.23 -5.13 -20.53
CA VAL A 125 -9.00 -6.56 -20.23
C VAL A 125 -10.24 -7.17 -19.57
N ALA A 126 -10.87 -6.49 -18.61
CA ALA A 126 -12.05 -6.99 -17.93
C ALA A 126 -13.24 -7.15 -18.88
N GLU A 127 -13.47 -6.19 -19.78
CA GLU A 127 -14.53 -6.26 -20.81
C GLU A 127 -14.27 -7.43 -21.76
N SER A 128 -13.05 -7.64 -22.22
CA SER A 128 -12.71 -8.73 -23.12
C SER A 128 -12.95 -10.13 -22.52
N ILE A 129 -12.91 -10.25 -21.19
CA ILE A 129 -13.19 -11.52 -20.48
C ILE A 129 -14.71 -11.73 -20.31
N LEU A 130 -15.47 -10.64 -20.11
CA LEU A 130 -16.93 -10.71 -19.92
C LEU A 130 -17.68 -10.99 -21.23
N ASP A 131 -17.07 -10.64 -22.38
CA ASP A 131 -17.62 -10.83 -23.70
C ASP A 131 -17.23 -12.19 -24.32
N ALA A 132 -16.40 -12.99 -23.63
CA ALA A 132 -15.91 -14.31 -24.08
C ALA A 132 -16.73 -15.47 -23.49
#